data_38a06d9b2197d15e84c6e46417081eeb
#
_entry.id   38a06d9b2197d15e84c6e46417081eeb
#
_cell.length_a   1.000
_cell.length_b   1.000
_cell.length_c   1.000
_cell.angle_alpha   90.00
_cell.angle_beta   90.00
_cell.angle_gamma   90.00
#
_symmetry.space_group_name_H-M   'P 1'
#
loop_
_entity.id
_entity.type
_entity.pdbx_description
1 polymer ?
#
loop_
_entity_poly.entity_id
_entity_poly.type
_entity_poly.pdbx_seq_one_letter_code
_entity_poly.pdbx_strand_id
1 'polypeptide(L)'
;GDVYKRQIIIVSLTVLISVHIIEIIGFPACDLCLKQRWGWYLALIIASIPFIVAINFNKILLSIISIVLFCNAIFAGWHAGIEWDLWSGLTTCNSNAIFDSNNLLETLKESSVPVCDDASIRIFGISLAGYNFIASLLTSIFVLITLRKENGSKETK
;
A
#
# COMPACT_ATOMS: atom_id res chain seq x y z
N GLY A 1 0.81 -17.43 18.66
CA GLY A 1 0.75 -15.98 18.42
C GLY A 1 1.96 -15.36 17.70
N ASP A 2 3.22 -15.80 17.96
CA ASP A 2 4.41 -15.10 17.45
C ASP A 2 4.66 -15.31 15.94
N VAL A 3 4.18 -16.39 15.39
CA VAL A 3 4.32 -16.72 13.96
C VAL A 3 3.63 -15.67 13.10
N TYR A 4 2.40 -15.28 13.44
CA TYR A 4 1.62 -14.30 12.66
C TYR A 4 2.21 -12.90 12.69
N LYS A 5 2.76 -12.49 13.84
CA LYS A 5 3.47 -11.21 14.01
C LYS A 5 4.65 -11.13 13.06
N ARG A 6 5.50 -12.17 13.07
CA ARG A 6 6.67 -12.26 12.20
C ARG A 6 6.29 -12.23 10.73
N GLN A 7 5.21 -12.94 10.34
CA GLN A 7 4.73 -12.94 8.96
C GLN A 7 4.28 -11.54 8.51
N ILE A 8 3.50 -10.83 9.33
CA ILE A 8 3.06 -9.46 9.01
C ILE A 8 4.27 -8.53 8.86
N ILE A 9 5.25 -8.62 9.77
CA ILE A 9 6.47 -7.81 9.71
C ILE A 9 7.25 -8.11 8.42
N ILE A 10 7.47 -9.40 8.10
CA ILE A 10 8.22 -9.80 6.91
C ILE A 10 7.52 -9.31 5.64
N VAL A 11 6.20 -9.50 5.53
CA VAL A 11 5.44 -9.04 4.37
C VAL A 11 5.50 -7.52 4.23
N SER A 12 5.27 -6.78 5.32
CA SER A 12 5.32 -5.31 5.31
C SER A 12 6.71 -4.80 4.92
N LEU A 13 7.77 -5.38 5.46
CA LEU A 13 9.15 -5.02 5.10
C LEU A 13 9.43 -5.35 3.63
N THR A 14 9.03 -6.52 3.15
CA THR A 14 9.24 -6.92 1.75
C THR A 14 8.56 -5.93 0.80
N VAL A 15 7.31 -5.56 1.04
CA VAL A 15 6.59 -4.58 0.23
C VAL A 15 7.27 -3.23 0.27
N LEU A 16 7.60 -2.70 1.45
CA LEU A 16 8.23 -1.39 1.59
C LEU A 16 9.62 -1.35 0.95
N ILE A 17 10.44 -2.36 1.16
CA ILE A 17 11.78 -2.45 0.54
C ILE A 17 11.64 -2.51 -0.98
N SER A 18 10.73 -3.32 -1.52
CA SER A 18 10.53 -3.46 -2.96
C SER A 18 10.15 -2.13 -3.62
N VAL A 19 9.20 -1.37 -3.04
CA VAL A 19 8.79 -0.09 -3.63
C VAL A 19 9.87 0.99 -3.52
N HIS A 20 10.72 0.97 -2.47
CA HIS A 20 11.84 1.89 -2.36
C HIS A 20 12.96 1.55 -3.36
N ILE A 21 13.23 0.26 -3.58
CA ILE A 21 14.20 -0.17 -4.60
C ILE A 21 13.74 0.27 -5.99
N ILE A 22 12.47 0.09 -6.34
CA ILE A 22 11.90 0.51 -7.62
C ILE A 22 12.07 2.02 -7.82
N GLU A 23 11.85 2.82 -6.77
CA GLU A 23 12.04 4.26 -6.81
C GLU A 23 13.51 4.65 -7.01
N ILE A 24 14.45 3.98 -6.34
CA ILE A 24 15.90 4.22 -6.48
C ILE A 24 16.39 3.86 -7.90
N ILE A 25 15.81 2.84 -8.53
CA ILE A 25 16.15 2.42 -9.90
C ILE A 25 15.70 3.46 -10.95
N GLY A 26 14.85 4.42 -10.57
CA GLY A 26 14.45 5.53 -11.45
C GLY A 26 12.97 5.53 -11.86
N PHE A 27 12.12 4.77 -11.16
CA PHE A 27 10.66 4.81 -11.33
C PHE A 27 10.03 5.59 -10.18
N PRO A 28 9.87 6.92 -10.31
CA PRO A 28 9.36 7.76 -9.24
C PRO A 28 7.90 7.39 -8.90
N ALA A 29 7.58 7.41 -7.62
CA ALA A 29 6.24 7.11 -7.14
C ALA A 29 5.33 8.34 -7.32
N CYS A 30 4.11 8.14 -7.81
CA CYS A 30 3.07 9.15 -7.84
C CYS A 30 2.56 9.47 -6.42
N ASP A 31 1.84 10.56 -6.24
CA ASP A 31 1.31 10.98 -4.94
C ASP A 31 0.37 9.93 -4.30
N LEU A 32 -0.48 9.28 -5.10
CA LEU A 32 -1.35 8.20 -4.61
C LEU A 32 -0.55 6.96 -4.19
N CYS A 33 0.52 6.63 -4.92
CA CYS A 33 1.43 5.54 -4.57
C CYS A 33 2.12 5.79 -3.22
N LEU A 34 2.55 7.02 -2.96
CA LEU A 34 3.15 7.41 -1.68
C LEU A 34 2.16 7.25 -0.52
N LYS A 35 0.90 7.67 -0.72
CA LYS A 35 -0.16 7.53 0.29
C LYS A 35 -0.46 6.06 0.62
N GLN A 36 -0.39 5.17 -0.36
CA GLN A 36 -0.60 3.73 -0.14
C GLN A 36 0.48 3.08 0.75
N ARG A 37 1.69 3.64 0.81
CA ARG A 37 2.76 3.11 1.68
C ARG A 37 2.43 3.26 3.17
N TRP A 38 1.62 4.26 3.54
CA TRP A 38 1.23 4.49 4.94
C TRP A 38 0.52 3.30 5.58
N GLY A 39 -0.30 2.58 4.82
CA GLY A 39 -0.95 1.36 5.31
C GLY A 39 0.07 0.32 5.78
N TRP A 40 1.15 0.13 5.03
CA TRP A 40 2.21 -0.82 5.36
C TRP A 40 3.11 -0.35 6.50
N TYR A 41 3.43 0.96 6.56
CA TYR A 41 4.17 1.51 7.71
C TYR A 41 3.38 1.35 9.01
N LEU A 42 2.08 1.65 9.00
CA LEU A 42 1.23 1.45 10.17
C LEU A 42 1.13 -0.03 10.57
N ALA A 43 0.93 -0.92 9.63
CA ALA A 43 0.90 -2.36 9.89
C ALA A 43 2.22 -2.85 10.50
N LEU A 44 3.38 -2.40 9.97
CA LEU A 44 4.71 -2.72 10.47
C LEU A 44 4.92 -2.21 11.90
N ILE A 45 4.57 -0.96 12.16
CA ILE A 45 4.72 -0.35 13.51
C ILE A 45 3.87 -1.12 14.51
N ILE A 46 2.57 -1.34 14.23
CA ILE A 46 1.64 -2.01 15.14
C ILE A 46 2.10 -3.46 15.41
N ALA A 47 2.56 -4.18 14.37
CA ALA A 47 3.06 -5.54 14.51
C ALA A 47 4.37 -5.62 15.33
N SER A 48 5.17 -4.54 15.35
CA SER A 48 6.44 -4.47 16.06
C SER A 48 6.29 -4.11 17.55
N ILE A 49 5.21 -3.43 17.95
CA ILE A 49 4.96 -3.00 19.34
C ILE A 49 5.18 -4.11 20.38
N PRO A 50 4.63 -5.34 20.20
CA PRO A 50 4.77 -6.40 21.19
C PRO A 50 6.20 -6.93 21.38
N PHE A 51 7.08 -6.69 20.41
CA PHE A 51 8.49 -7.07 20.53
C PHE A 51 9.29 -6.04 21.32
N ILE A 52 8.85 -4.77 21.32
CA ILE A 52 9.55 -3.67 21.98
C ILE A 52 9.07 -3.54 23.44
N VAL A 53 7.76 -3.64 23.67
CA VAL A 53 7.14 -3.33 24.98
C VAL A 53 6.75 -4.60 25.76
N ALA A 54 7.02 -5.80 25.23
CA ALA A 54 6.68 -7.09 25.83
C ALA A 54 5.20 -7.25 26.25
N ILE A 55 4.29 -6.54 25.57
CA ILE A 55 2.85 -6.67 25.75
C ILE A 55 2.30 -7.85 24.94
N ASN A 56 1.25 -8.46 25.48
CA ASN A 56 0.56 -9.51 24.74
C ASN A 56 -0.12 -8.93 23.49
N PHE A 57 0.16 -9.56 22.34
CA PHE A 57 -0.47 -9.21 21.08
C PHE A 57 -1.94 -9.60 21.12
N ASN A 58 -2.77 -8.62 21.39
CA ASN A 58 -4.20 -8.82 21.58
C ASN A 58 -4.92 -8.93 20.24
N LYS A 59 -6.09 -9.53 20.25
CA LYS A 59 -7.03 -9.52 19.13
C LYS A 59 -7.33 -8.10 18.61
N ILE A 60 -7.28 -7.10 19.48
CA ILE A 60 -7.48 -5.69 19.12
C ILE A 60 -6.41 -5.21 18.13
N LEU A 61 -5.12 -5.49 18.41
CA LEU A 61 -4.02 -5.09 17.50
C LEU A 61 -4.13 -5.79 16.14
N LEU A 62 -4.44 -7.09 16.12
CA LEU A 62 -4.70 -7.82 14.89
C LEU A 62 -5.89 -7.26 14.12
N SER A 63 -6.98 -6.93 14.81
CA SER A 63 -8.14 -6.31 14.17
C SER A 63 -7.82 -4.97 13.55
N ILE A 64 -7.04 -4.13 14.24
CA ILE A 64 -6.60 -2.83 13.72
C ILE A 64 -5.75 -3.02 12.48
N ILE A 65 -4.77 -3.94 12.50
CA ILE A 65 -3.93 -4.24 11.32
C ILE A 65 -4.80 -4.69 10.14
N SER A 66 -5.76 -5.58 10.38
CA SER A 66 -6.66 -6.06 9.33
C SER A 66 -7.47 -4.93 8.71
N ILE A 67 -8.04 -4.04 9.52
CA ILE A 67 -8.82 -2.89 9.07
C ILE A 67 -7.93 -1.93 8.27
N VAL A 68 -6.74 -1.60 8.77
CA VAL A 68 -5.79 -0.71 8.09
C VAL A 68 -5.43 -1.26 6.71
N LEU A 69 -5.07 -2.54 6.62
CA LEU A 69 -4.69 -3.18 5.36
C LEU A 69 -5.90 -3.35 4.42
N PHE A 70 -7.10 -3.57 4.95
CA PHE A 70 -8.31 -3.62 4.14
C PHE A 70 -8.65 -2.26 3.53
N CYS A 71 -8.57 -1.18 4.31
CA CYS A 71 -8.74 0.18 3.80
C CYS A 71 -7.66 0.52 2.75
N ASN A 72 -6.41 0.11 3.00
CA ASN A 72 -5.33 0.27 2.04
C ASN A 72 -5.60 -0.49 0.73
N ALA A 73 -6.16 -1.70 0.81
CA ALA A 73 -6.56 -2.47 -0.36
C ALA A 73 -7.64 -1.75 -1.19
N ILE A 74 -8.70 -1.24 -0.53
CA ILE A 74 -9.75 -0.48 -1.22
C ILE A 74 -9.13 0.73 -1.94
N PHE A 75 -8.28 1.48 -1.26
CA PHE A 75 -7.62 2.65 -1.83
C PHE A 75 -6.69 2.29 -3.00
N ALA A 76 -5.93 1.19 -2.89
CA ALA A 76 -5.06 0.70 -3.94
C ALA A 76 -5.86 0.17 -5.14
N GLY A 77 -6.97 -0.51 -4.93
CA GLY A 77 -7.87 -0.97 -5.99
C GLY A 77 -8.53 0.19 -6.73
N TRP A 78 -8.94 1.24 -6.01
CA TRP A 78 -9.44 2.46 -6.63
C TRP A 78 -8.36 3.13 -7.50
N HIS A 79 -7.13 3.23 -7.02
CA HIS A 79 -6.01 3.78 -7.80
C HIS A 79 -5.68 2.93 -9.03
N ALA A 80 -5.63 1.60 -8.88
CA ALA A 80 -5.42 0.70 -10.03
C ALA A 80 -6.52 0.86 -11.09
N GLY A 81 -7.75 1.14 -10.68
CA GLY A 81 -8.85 1.42 -11.60
C GLY A 81 -8.67 2.73 -12.37
N ILE A 82 -8.05 3.75 -11.78
CA ILE A 82 -7.65 4.98 -12.49
C ILE A 82 -6.61 4.64 -13.57
N GLU A 83 -5.58 3.86 -13.23
CA GLU A 83 -4.52 3.44 -14.17
C GLU A 83 -5.04 2.52 -15.31
N TRP A 84 -6.22 1.94 -15.15
CA TRP A 84 -6.92 1.13 -16.16
C TRP A 84 -8.05 1.89 -16.88
N ASP A 85 -8.14 3.20 -16.70
CA ASP A 85 -9.17 4.06 -17.32
C ASP A 85 -10.62 3.64 -16.99
N LEU A 86 -10.86 2.95 -15.87
CA LEU A 86 -12.20 2.57 -15.44
C LEU A 86 -12.99 3.76 -14.90
N TRP A 87 -12.30 4.75 -14.35
CA TRP A 87 -12.85 6.04 -13.89
C TRP A 87 -11.78 7.13 -13.89
N SER A 88 -12.21 8.37 -14.00
CA SER A 88 -11.31 9.54 -13.97
C SER A 88 -10.65 9.70 -12.60
N GLY A 89 -9.35 9.95 -12.60
CA GLY A 89 -8.59 10.30 -11.38
C GLY A 89 -8.99 11.66 -10.80
N LEU A 90 -8.49 11.94 -9.58
CA LEU A 90 -8.62 13.26 -8.99
C LEU A 90 -7.91 14.31 -9.88
N THR A 91 -8.54 15.49 -10.02
CA THR A 91 -8.00 16.59 -10.85
C THR A 91 -6.60 17.03 -10.46
N THR A 92 -6.19 16.78 -9.20
CA THR A 92 -4.83 17.05 -8.70
C THR A 92 -3.77 16.06 -9.22
N CYS A 93 -4.19 14.91 -9.75
CA CYS A 93 -3.31 13.91 -10.36
C CYS A 93 -3.28 14.02 -11.89
N ASN A 94 -4.11 14.88 -12.48
CA ASN A 94 -4.14 15.11 -13.92
C ASN A 94 -2.99 16.06 -14.29
N SER A 95 -2.17 15.65 -15.22
CA SER A 95 -1.12 16.45 -15.84
C SER A 95 -1.68 17.57 -16.76
N ASN A 96 -2.70 18.27 -16.29
CA ASN A 96 -3.02 19.59 -16.84
C ASN A 96 -1.98 20.59 -16.29
N ALA A 97 -0.70 20.33 -16.53
CA ALA A 97 0.27 21.38 -16.60
C ALA A 97 -0.28 22.37 -17.65
N ILE A 98 -0.75 23.51 -17.19
CA ILE A 98 -1.07 24.65 -18.06
C ILE A 98 0.21 24.87 -18.85
N PHE A 99 0.20 24.47 -20.12
CA PHE A 99 1.30 24.72 -21.04
C PHE A 99 1.38 26.23 -21.23
N ASP A 100 2.15 26.88 -20.35
CA ASP A 100 2.53 28.28 -20.58
C ASP A 100 3.62 28.28 -21.64
N SER A 101 3.23 28.69 -22.83
CA SER A 101 4.08 28.74 -24.03
C SER A 101 5.31 29.64 -23.86
N ASN A 102 5.40 30.41 -22.78
CA ASN A 102 6.51 31.36 -22.55
C ASN A 102 7.68 30.75 -21.74
N ASN A 103 7.50 29.58 -21.09
CA ASN A 103 8.53 28.92 -20.29
C ASN A 103 8.61 27.41 -20.56
N LEU A 104 8.66 27.04 -21.85
CA LEU A 104 8.64 25.66 -22.30
C LEU A 104 9.76 24.80 -21.67
N LEU A 105 10.95 25.36 -21.49
CA LEU A 105 12.10 24.66 -20.92
C LEU A 105 12.02 24.41 -19.40
N GLU A 106 11.39 25.31 -18.64
CA GLU A 106 11.12 25.11 -17.21
C GLU A 106 9.96 24.13 -17.01
N THR A 107 8.91 24.27 -17.80
CA THR A 107 7.75 23.35 -17.78
C THR A 107 8.15 21.93 -18.16
N LEU A 108 9.09 21.72 -19.08
CA LEU A 108 9.63 20.40 -19.41
C LEU A 108 10.55 19.82 -18.31
N LYS A 109 11.17 20.63 -17.48
CA LYS A 109 11.92 20.17 -16.30
C LYS A 109 11.02 19.87 -15.12
N GLU A 110 9.93 20.60 -14.95
CA GLU A 110 8.90 20.33 -13.92
C GLU A 110 7.95 19.20 -14.30
N SER A 111 7.80 18.85 -15.58
CA SER A 111 6.94 17.75 -16.05
C SER A 111 7.49 16.34 -15.74
N SER A 112 8.53 16.21 -14.90
CA SER A 112 8.95 14.91 -14.35
C SER A 112 8.12 14.44 -13.14
N VAL A 113 7.02 15.14 -12.82
CA VAL A 113 6.11 14.69 -11.76
C VAL A 113 5.33 13.47 -12.28
N PRO A 114 5.48 12.30 -11.65
CA PRO A 114 4.79 11.09 -12.10
C PRO A 114 3.28 11.28 -11.98
N VAL A 115 2.59 11.02 -13.08
CA VAL A 115 1.13 11.16 -13.21
C VAL A 115 0.47 9.92 -12.62
N CYS A 116 -0.69 10.06 -11.95
CA CYS A 116 -1.36 8.93 -11.31
C CYS A 116 -2.28 8.15 -12.27
N ASP A 117 -2.54 8.65 -13.46
CA ASP A 117 -3.40 8.05 -14.49
C ASP A 117 -2.62 7.11 -15.41
N ASP A 118 -1.28 7.20 -15.43
CA ASP A 118 -0.45 6.23 -16.16
C ASP A 118 0.52 5.53 -15.18
N ALA A 119 0.53 4.21 -15.23
CA ALA A 119 1.38 3.41 -14.36
C ALA A 119 2.84 3.52 -14.82
N SER A 120 3.71 4.09 -13.97
CA SER A 120 5.15 4.24 -14.22
C SER A 120 5.83 2.91 -14.57
N ILE A 121 5.30 1.79 -14.08
CA ILE A 121 5.79 0.44 -14.37
C ILE A 121 4.62 -0.56 -14.32
N ARG A 122 4.59 -1.47 -15.30
CA ARG A 122 3.68 -2.62 -15.32
C ARG A 122 4.49 -3.90 -15.40
N ILE A 123 4.31 -4.80 -14.44
CA ILE A 123 4.95 -6.11 -14.39
C ILE A 123 3.87 -7.16 -14.68
N PHE A 124 4.06 -7.99 -15.70
CA PHE A 124 3.03 -8.93 -16.19
C PHE A 124 1.66 -8.29 -16.48
N GLY A 125 1.66 -7.03 -16.91
CA GLY A 125 0.42 -6.28 -17.21
C GLY A 125 -0.28 -5.67 -16.00
N ILE A 126 0.18 -5.91 -14.78
CA ILE A 126 -0.37 -5.37 -13.54
C ILE A 126 0.51 -4.21 -13.08
N SER A 127 -0.11 -3.09 -12.72
CA SER A 127 0.56 -1.93 -12.15
C SER A 127 1.01 -2.18 -10.71
N LEU A 128 1.91 -1.34 -10.20
CA LEU A 128 2.32 -1.38 -8.79
C LEU A 128 1.14 -1.17 -7.83
N ALA A 129 0.16 -0.32 -8.20
CA ALA A 129 -1.07 -0.14 -7.43
C ALA A 129 -1.90 -1.43 -7.41
N GLY A 130 -1.99 -2.15 -8.53
CA GLY A 130 -2.64 -3.46 -8.62
C GLY A 130 -1.97 -4.51 -7.73
N TYR A 131 -0.63 -4.59 -7.74
CA TYR A 131 0.10 -5.47 -6.82
C TYR A 131 -0.13 -5.10 -5.36
N ASN A 132 -0.15 -3.81 -5.04
CA ASN A 132 -0.44 -3.36 -3.68
C ASN A 132 -1.87 -3.72 -3.24
N PHE A 133 -2.85 -3.61 -4.13
CA PHE A 133 -4.22 -4.08 -3.89
C PHE A 133 -4.24 -5.57 -3.50
N ILE A 134 -3.62 -6.42 -4.31
CA ILE A 134 -3.59 -7.87 -4.08
C ILE A 134 -2.87 -8.19 -2.76
N ALA A 135 -1.69 -7.62 -2.53
CA ALA A 135 -0.91 -7.86 -1.33
C ALA A 135 -1.65 -7.42 -0.06
N SER A 136 -2.24 -6.22 -0.06
CA SER A 136 -2.99 -5.69 1.09
C SER A 136 -4.24 -6.51 1.37
N LEU A 137 -4.97 -6.91 0.33
CA LEU A 137 -6.19 -7.72 0.45
C LEU A 137 -5.87 -9.10 1.01
N LEU A 138 -4.90 -9.80 0.43
CA LEU A 138 -4.51 -11.15 0.88
C LEU A 138 -3.99 -11.12 2.32
N THR A 139 -3.18 -10.11 2.69
CA THR A 139 -2.68 -9.98 4.06
C THR A 139 -3.82 -9.67 5.04
N SER A 140 -4.76 -8.80 4.68
CA SER A 140 -5.93 -8.51 5.51
C SER A 140 -6.79 -9.76 5.74
N ILE A 141 -7.08 -10.52 4.68
CA ILE A 141 -7.85 -11.78 4.77
C ILE A 141 -7.11 -12.80 5.66
N PHE A 142 -5.80 -12.94 5.47
CA PHE A 142 -4.97 -13.82 6.29
C PHE A 142 -5.07 -13.48 7.79
N VAL A 143 -4.98 -12.20 8.14
CA VAL A 143 -5.13 -11.72 9.52
C VAL A 143 -6.52 -11.99 10.06
N LEU A 144 -7.58 -11.81 9.25
CA LEU A 144 -8.97 -12.12 9.66
C LEU A 144 -9.19 -13.61 9.93
N ILE A 145 -8.64 -14.48 9.09
CA ILE A 145 -8.71 -15.95 9.30
C ILE A 145 -8.01 -16.32 10.60
N THR A 146 -6.86 -15.72 10.88
CA THR A 146 -6.11 -15.92 12.12
C THR A 146 -6.93 -15.51 13.34
N LEU A 147 -7.58 -14.35 13.30
CA LEU A 147 -8.47 -13.87 14.36
C LEU A 147 -9.64 -14.84 14.64
N ARG A 148 -10.26 -15.36 13.58
CA ARG A 148 -11.36 -16.34 13.72
C ARG A 148 -10.88 -17.63 14.39
N LYS A 149 -9.70 -18.13 14.00
CA LYS A 149 -9.12 -19.35 14.57
C LYS A 149 -8.80 -19.20 16.07
N GLU A 150 -8.28 -18.04 16.48
CA GLU A 150 -8.02 -17.75 17.89
C GLU A 150 -9.31 -17.63 18.72
N ASN A 151 -10.42 -17.20 18.12
CA ASN A 151 -11.72 -17.15 18.79
C ASN A 151 -12.30 -18.55 19.02
N GLY A 152 -12.28 -19.40 18.01
CA GLY A 152 -12.80 -20.78 18.13
C GLY A 152 -12.02 -21.65 19.13
N SER A 153 -10.70 -21.44 19.28
CA SER A 153 -9.88 -22.19 20.25
C SER A 153 -10.14 -21.84 21.72
N LYS A 154 -10.81 -20.71 22.00
CA LYS A 154 -11.17 -20.32 23.38
C LYS A 154 -12.58 -20.79 23.81
N GLU A 155 -13.45 -21.10 22.87
CA GLU A 155 -14.79 -21.61 23.15
C GLU A 155 -14.80 -23.11 23.47
N THR A 156 -13.76 -23.84 23.09
CA THR A 156 -13.62 -25.29 23.31
C THR A 156 -12.82 -25.68 24.56
N LYS A 157 -12.46 -24.74 25.41
CA LYS A 157 -11.80 -24.94 26.70
C LYS A 157 -12.71 -24.45 27.85
#